data_a340334e39febc0ae9cd82f174191224
#
_entry.id   a340334e39febc0ae9cd82f174191224
#
_cell.length_a   1.000
_cell.length_b   1.000
_cell.length_c   1.000
_cell.angle_alpha   90.00
_cell.angle_beta   90.00
_cell.angle_gamma   90.00
#
_symmetry.space_group_name_H-M   'P 1'
#
loop_
_entity.id
_entity.type
_entity.pdbx_description
1 polymer ?
#
loop_
_entity_poly.entity_id
_entity_poly.type
_entity_poly.pdbx_seq_one_letter_code
_entity_poly.pdbx_strand_id
1 'polypeptide(L)'
;MDRREFLKRSARYAAVGAASVTLPGMIERVYAGEKEPQIVVANGGPGPATRAAVNAFGGMGRFVKQGDKVVIKPNMSFPNPPDWGSTTHPDVVRELTTLCVEAGASSVLVLDNPLRSAELCLVRSGVRKACEGLPQTQVQGPTNKAFYEEVRIPEGRALTSTMVMKKVLEANVLIACPVAKSHSATGVSMALKGMMGLIFDRKDFHLNLDIDVAVVDLCTVLKPNLTVIDASRILSEGGPSGPGKVIPMNKIIASRDMVAADSMAVELGTWYGRKFKGHQVKHIQIANQRGLGNMDISSQSVKEVSA
;
A
#
# COMPACT_ATOMS: atom_id res chain seq x y z
N MET A 1 7.63 -48.78 -5.03
CA MET A 1 8.63 -48.47 -3.98
C MET A 1 7.88 -48.46 -2.65
N ASP A 2 8.16 -49.42 -1.78
CA ASP A 2 7.43 -49.65 -0.53
C ASP A 2 7.78 -48.57 0.51
N ARG A 3 6.79 -48.19 1.31
CA ARG A 3 6.89 -47.14 2.36
C ARG A 3 8.03 -47.41 3.35
N ARG A 4 8.40 -48.67 3.52
CA ARG A 4 9.50 -49.13 4.38
C ARG A 4 10.89 -48.87 3.79
N GLU A 5 11.02 -48.90 2.46
CA GLU A 5 12.26 -48.60 1.74
C GLU A 5 12.51 -47.08 1.65
N PHE A 6 11.44 -46.27 1.55
CA PHE A 6 11.52 -44.83 1.60
C PHE A 6 12.05 -44.34 2.95
N LEU A 7 11.53 -44.89 4.06
CA LEU A 7 11.99 -44.51 5.41
C LEU A 7 13.42 -44.96 5.71
N LYS A 8 13.88 -46.06 5.17
CA LYS A 8 15.28 -46.52 5.31
C LYS A 8 16.26 -45.65 4.50
N ARG A 9 15.87 -45.12 3.35
CA ARG A 9 16.69 -44.20 2.57
C ARG A 9 16.75 -42.81 3.23
N SER A 10 15.65 -42.30 3.77
CA SER A 10 15.62 -41.02 4.50
C SER A 10 16.49 -41.04 5.75
N ALA A 11 16.54 -42.18 6.47
CA ALA A 11 17.41 -42.34 7.63
C ALA A 11 18.92 -42.40 7.29
N ARG A 12 19.29 -42.82 6.07
CA ARG A 12 20.69 -42.84 5.62
C ARG A 12 21.22 -41.46 5.20
N TYR A 13 20.35 -40.54 4.78
CA TYR A 13 20.75 -39.18 4.46
C TYR A 13 20.85 -38.25 5.69
N ALA A 14 20.25 -38.63 6.80
CA ALA A 14 20.35 -37.91 8.07
C ALA A 14 21.68 -38.22 8.83
N ALA A 15 22.41 -39.27 8.47
CA ALA A 15 23.62 -39.72 9.17
C ALA A 15 24.95 -39.21 8.54
N VAL A 16 24.92 -38.46 7.45
CA VAL A 16 26.15 -37.97 6.75
C VAL A 16 26.42 -36.46 6.99
N GLY A 17 25.56 -35.79 7.77
CA GLY A 17 25.65 -34.34 8.04
C GLY A 17 26.25 -33.92 9.38
N ALA A 18 26.89 -34.80 10.15
CA ALA A 18 27.45 -34.46 11.46
C ALA A 18 28.97 -34.68 11.51
N ALA A 19 29.72 -33.92 10.72
CA ALA A 19 31.14 -33.66 10.96
C ALA A 19 31.31 -32.16 11.13
N SER A 20 31.05 -31.67 12.33
CA SER A 20 31.31 -30.29 12.74
C SER A 20 32.80 -30.12 12.93
N VAL A 21 33.46 -29.47 11.97
CA VAL A 21 34.78 -28.86 12.16
C VAL A 21 34.59 -27.62 13.01
N THR A 22 34.87 -27.70 14.29
CA THR A 22 34.93 -26.54 15.18
C THR A 22 36.19 -25.75 14.88
N LEU A 23 36.08 -24.65 14.16
CA LEU A 23 37.08 -23.58 14.12
C LEU A 23 36.90 -22.70 15.37
N PRO A 24 37.92 -22.51 16.23
CA PRO A 24 37.81 -21.60 17.36
C PRO A 24 37.91 -20.16 16.86
N GLY A 25 36.84 -19.36 17.07
CA GLY A 25 36.91 -17.90 16.92
C GLY A 25 35.82 -17.22 16.13
N MET A 26 34.79 -17.90 15.63
CA MET A 26 33.60 -17.22 15.14
C MET A 26 32.58 -17.14 16.28
N ILE A 27 32.54 -15.99 16.95
CA ILE A 27 31.39 -15.59 17.74
C ILE A 27 30.25 -15.39 16.72
N GLU A 28 29.34 -16.37 16.60
CA GLU A 28 28.03 -16.14 16.06
C GLU A 28 27.41 -15.04 16.94
N ARG A 29 27.41 -13.80 16.43
CA ARG A 29 26.48 -12.81 16.92
C ARG A 29 25.09 -13.38 16.64
N VAL A 30 24.50 -14.03 17.63
CA VAL A 30 23.06 -14.24 17.71
C VAL A 30 22.48 -12.84 17.65
N TYR A 31 22.10 -12.40 16.47
CA TYR A 31 21.16 -11.31 16.33
C TYR A 31 19.88 -11.80 17.01
N ALA A 32 19.72 -11.45 18.27
CA ALA A 32 18.41 -11.47 18.90
C ALA A 32 17.52 -10.67 17.95
N GLY A 33 16.65 -11.37 17.21
CA GLY A 33 15.91 -10.80 16.11
C GLY A 33 15.14 -9.59 16.60
N GLU A 34 15.50 -8.38 16.17
CA GLU A 34 14.63 -7.23 16.31
C GLU A 34 13.27 -7.65 15.75
N LYS A 35 12.22 -7.53 16.55
CA LYS A 35 10.87 -7.81 16.07
C LYS A 35 10.62 -6.96 14.83
N GLU A 36 10.15 -7.59 13.76
CA GLU A 36 9.79 -6.88 12.52
C GLU A 36 8.92 -5.67 12.89
N PRO A 37 9.23 -4.46 12.42
CA PRO A 37 8.45 -3.28 12.75
C PRO A 37 7.04 -3.43 12.17
N GLN A 38 6.03 -2.93 12.89
CA GLN A 38 4.65 -2.90 12.39
C GLN A 38 4.42 -1.67 11.51
N ILE A 39 5.12 -0.58 11.81
CA ILE A 39 5.10 0.67 11.05
C ILE A 39 6.54 1.14 10.85
N VAL A 40 6.82 1.62 9.65
CA VAL A 40 8.08 2.32 9.33
C VAL A 40 7.77 3.74 8.91
N VAL A 41 8.50 4.69 9.46
CA VAL A 41 8.49 6.10 9.03
C VAL A 41 9.88 6.42 8.49
N ALA A 42 10.00 6.60 7.17
CA ALA A 42 11.25 6.95 6.51
C ALA A 42 11.32 8.45 6.22
N ASN A 43 12.42 9.09 6.59
CA ASN A 43 12.68 10.51 6.36
C ASN A 43 13.60 10.66 5.14
N GLY A 44 13.28 11.57 4.23
CA GLY A 44 14.10 11.85 3.05
C GLY A 44 13.30 12.19 1.81
N GLY A 45 13.97 12.23 0.67
CA GLY A 45 13.33 12.43 -0.63
C GLY A 45 12.38 11.28 -0.99
N PRO A 46 11.36 11.51 -1.85
CA PRO A 46 10.28 10.55 -2.10
C PRO A 46 10.77 9.15 -2.50
N GLY A 47 11.66 9.03 -3.48
CA GLY A 47 12.21 7.74 -3.95
C GLY A 47 13.09 7.06 -2.89
N PRO A 48 14.19 7.70 -2.46
CA PRO A 48 15.10 7.12 -1.45
C PRO A 48 14.39 6.73 -0.16
N ALA A 49 13.49 7.57 0.38
CA ALA A 49 12.72 7.24 1.57
C ALA A 49 11.75 6.05 1.35
N THR A 50 11.21 5.89 0.14
CA THR A 50 10.40 4.71 -0.22
C THR A 50 11.23 3.44 -0.15
N ARG A 51 12.45 3.43 -0.74
CA ARG A 51 13.38 2.29 -0.66
C ARG A 51 13.76 1.99 0.78
N ALA A 52 14.11 3.01 1.56
CA ALA A 52 14.47 2.85 2.97
C ALA A 52 13.31 2.25 3.80
N ALA A 53 12.07 2.71 3.57
CA ALA A 53 10.89 2.19 4.24
C ALA A 53 10.66 0.70 3.94
N VAL A 54 10.75 0.30 2.67
CA VAL A 54 10.58 -1.10 2.25
C VAL A 54 11.73 -1.98 2.77
N ASN A 55 12.98 -1.48 2.72
CA ASN A 55 14.14 -2.21 3.20
C ASN A 55 14.08 -2.46 4.72
N ALA A 56 13.46 -1.56 5.49
CA ALA A 56 13.26 -1.74 6.93
C ALA A 56 12.35 -2.94 7.28
N PHE A 57 11.53 -3.41 6.33
CA PHE A 57 10.78 -4.68 6.41
C PHE A 57 11.56 -5.89 5.87
N GLY A 58 12.83 -5.75 5.54
CA GLY A 58 13.64 -6.81 4.94
C GLY A 58 13.56 -6.87 3.40
N GLY A 59 13.13 -5.76 2.77
CA GLY A 59 13.09 -5.59 1.32
C GLY A 59 11.81 -6.10 0.65
N MET A 60 11.65 -5.76 -0.63
CA MET A 60 10.43 -6.10 -1.41
C MET A 60 10.26 -7.61 -1.59
N GLY A 61 11.32 -8.41 -1.55
CA GLY A 61 11.25 -9.87 -1.61
C GLY A 61 10.47 -10.54 -0.46
N ARG A 62 10.14 -9.79 0.60
CA ARG A 62 9.20 -10.23 1.66
C ARG A 62 7.76 -10.25 1.18
N PHE A 63 7.41 -9.42 0.21
CA PHE A 63 6.05 -9.22 -0.29
C PHE A 63 5.85 -9.82 -1.69
N VAL A 64 6.84 -9.68 -2.55
CA VAL A 64 6.81 -10.09 -3.96
C VAL A 64 7.75 -11.28 -4.16
N LYS A 65 7.26 -12.33 -4.81
CA LYS A 65 8.04 -13.51 -5.19
C LYS A 65 8.30 -13.52 -6.69
N GLN A 66 9.30 -14.31 -7.10
CA GLN A 66 9.59 -14.55 -8.51
C GLN A 66 8.33 -15.01 -9.25
N GLY A 67 7.96 -14.30 -10.31
CA GLY A 67 6.80 -14.62 -11.14
C GLY A 67 5.48 -13.99 -10.71
N ASP A 68 5.42 -13.29 -9.58
CA ASP A 68 4.20 -12.63 -9.10
C ASP A 68 3.70 -11.54 -10.06
N LYS A 69 2.38 -11.43 -10.15
CA LYS A 69 1.68 -10.30 -10.76
C LYS A 69 1.38 -9.29 -9.67
N VAL A 70 1.91 -8.08 -9.80
CA VAL A 70 1.77 -7.02 -8.81
C VAL A 70 0.86 -5.92 -9.33
N VAL A 71 -0.05 -5.45 -8.47
CA VAL A 71 -0.80 -4.21 -8.69
C VAL A 71 -0.35 -3.17 -7.67
N ILE A 72 0.08 -2.00 -8.13
CA ILE A 72 0.32 -0.81 -7.31
C ILE A 72 -0.83 0.16 -7.51
N LYS A 73 -1.47 0.58 -6.43
CA LYS A 73 -2.58 1.52 -6.45
C LYS A 73 -2.17 2.88 -5.89
N PRO A 74 -1.71 3.84 -6.72
CA PRO A 74 -1.45 5.22 -6.32
C PRO A 74 -2.74 6.06 -6.35
N ASN A 75 -2.62 7.35 -6.00
CA ASN A 75 -3.62 8.36 -6.36
C ASN A 75 -3.21 9.05 -7.66
N MET A 76 -3.98 8.84 -8.73
CA MET A 76 -3.84 9.54 -10.03
C MET A 76 -5.21 9.82 -10.66
N SER A 77 -6.21 10.10 -9.82
CA SER A 77 -7.61 10.31 -10.28
C SER A 77 -7.89 11.72 -10.81
N PHE A 78 -6.97 12.66 -10.60
CA PHE A 78 -7.09 14.05 -11.03
C PHE A 78 -5.92 14.46 -11.93
N PRO A 79 -6.15 15.32 -12.95
CA PRO A 79 -5.09 15.77 -13.87
C PRO A 79 -4.26 16.92 -13.25
N ASN A 80 -3.66 16.66 -12.09
CA ASN A 80 -2.94 17.66 -11.31
C ASN A 80 -1.45 17.33 -11.25
N PRO A 81 -0.58 18.37 -11.19
CA PRO A 81 0.83 18.17 -10.98
C PRO A 81 1.12 17.62 -9.58
N PRO A 82 2.25 16.95 -9.37
CA PRO A 82 2.62 16.37 -8.07
C PRO A 82 2.62 17.37 -6.91
N ASP A 83 3.04 18.62 -7.17
CA ASP A 83 3.16 19.66 -6.15
C ASP A 83 1.83 20.06 -5.49
N TRP A 84 0.70 19.73 -6.11
CA TRP A 84 -0.62 19.97 -5.50
C TRP A 84 -0.96 18.97 -4.37
N GLY A 85 -0.16 17.92 -4.19
CA GLY A 85 -0.38 16.92 -3.14
C GLY A 85 -1.68 16.12 -3.26
N SER A 86 -2.38 16.20 -4.39
CA SER A 86 -3.62 15.45 -4.65
C SER A 86 -3.37 14.10 -5.34
N THR A 87 -2.18 13.93 -5.93
CA THR A 87 -1.69 12.71 -6.58
C THR A 87 -0.46 12.19 -5.86
N THR A 88 -0.23 10.87 -5.90
CA THR A 88 1.00 10.27 -5.37
C THR A 88 2.22 10.79 -6.12
N HIS A 89 3.30 11.07 -5.42
CA HIS A 89 4.55 11.55 -6.03
C HIS A 89 5.08 10.50 -7.02
N PRO A 90 5.41 10.90 -8.25
CA PRO A 90 5.85 9.96 -9.28
C PRO A 90 7.10 9.16 -8.86
N ASP A 91 8.03 9.75 -8.10
CA ASP A 91 9.23 9.03 -7.65
C ASP A 91 8.90 7.92 -6.63
N VAL A 92 7.85 8.08 -5.80
CA VAL A 92 7.39 7.02 -4.90
C VAL A 92 6.87 5.84 -5.72
N VAL A 93 6.05 6.11 -6.74
CA VAL A 93 5.49 5.07 -7.61
C VAL A 93 6.59 4.38 -8.41
N ARG A 94 7.53 5.16 -8.99
CA ARG A 94 8.69 4.64 -9.71
C ARG A 94 9.50 3.70 -8.83
N GLU A 95 9.81 4.14 -7.61
CA GLU A 95 10.65 3.35 -6.70
C GLU A 95 9.99 2.04 -6.29
N LEU A 96 8.70 2.06 -5.91
CA LEU A 96 7.95 0.83 -5.62
C LEU A 96 7.91 -0.11 -6.82
N THR A 97 7.71 0.43 -8.03
CA THR A 97 7.72 -0.36 -9.27
C THR A 97 9.08 -1.00 -9.50
N THR A 98 10.16 -0.23 -9.35
CA THR A 98 11.54 -0.72 -9.47
C THR A 98 11.81 -1.86 -8.47
N LEU A 99 11.45 -1.67 -7.21
CA LEU A 99 11.61 -2.68 -6.16
C LEU A 99 10.82 -3.97 -6.46
N CYS A 100 9.61 -3.88 -7.03
CA CYS A 100 8.84 -5.06 -7.44
C CYS A 100 9.52 -5.82 -8.58
N VAL A 101 10.06 -5.11 -9.57
CA VAL A 101 10.81 -5.70 -10.69
C VAL A 101 12.10 -6.36 -10.18
N GLU A 102 12.86 -5.68 -9.31
CA GLU A 102 14.07 -6.20 -8.67
C GLU A 102 13.79 -7.49 -7.85
N ALA A 103 12.59 -7.59 -7.25
CA ALA A 103 12.14 -8.78 -6.53
C ALA A 103 11.66 -9.93 -7.45
N GLY A 104 11.64 -9.71 -8.77
CA GLY A 104 11.30 -10.74 -9.77
C GLY A 104 9.82 -10.81 -10.15
N ALA A 105 9.05 -9.73 -9.97
CA ALA A 105 7.68 -9.67 -10.48
C ALA A 105 7.62 -9.95 -11.99
N SER A 106 6.67 -10.78 -12.43
CA SER A 106 6.44 -11.05 -13.86
C SER A 106 5.68 -9.91 -14.56
N SER A 107 4.91 -9.15 -13.79
CA SER A 107 4.25 -7.92 -14.25
C SER A 107 3.96 -6.98 -13.09
N VAL A 108 4.09 -5.67 -13.33
CA VAL A 108 3.73 -4.61 -12.39
C VAL A 108 2.73 -3.68 -13.08
N LEU A 109 1.51 -3.64 -12.58
CA LEU A 109 0.46 -2.77 -13.08
C LEU A 109 0.21 -1.65 -12.08
N VAL A 110 0.43 -0.41 -12.51
CA VAL A 110 0.08 0.80 -11.76
C VAL A 110 -1.33 1.21 -12.18
N LEU A 111 -2.31 1.05 -11.29
CA LEU A 111 -3.74 1.19 -11.60
C LEU A 111 -4.45 2.21 -10.70
N ASP A 112 -5.26 3.06 -11.30
CA ASP A 112 -6.29 3.87 -10.63
C ASP A 112 -7.46 4.10 -11.59
N ASN A 113 -8.68 4.23 -11.08
CA ASN A 113 -9.83 4.67 -11.87
C ASN A 113 -9.90 6.19 -11.84
N PRO A 114 -9.57 6.92 -12.93
CA PRO A 114 -9.60 8.36 -12.95
C PRO A 114 -11.01 8.94 -12.81
N LEU A 115 -11.14 10.09 -12.13
CA LEU A 115 -12.40 10.86 -12.03
C LEU A 115 -12.52 11.91 -13.14
N ARG A 116 -11.48 12.08 -13.95
CA ARG A 116 -11.39 12.99 -15.10
C ARG A 116 -10.82 12.21 -16.28
N SER A 117 -10.51 12.90 -17.37
CA SER A 117 -9.85 12.27 -18.52
C SER A 117 -8.67 11.40 -18.08
N ALA A 118 -8.71 10.10 -18.36
CA ALA A 118 -7.68 9.16 -17.97
C ALA A 118 -6.31 9.59 -18.51
N GLU A 119 -6.26 9.97 -19.79
CA GLU A 119 -5.03 10.42 -20.42
C GLU A 119 -4.40 11.63 -19.70
N LEU A 120 -5.20 12.65 -19.43
CA LEU A 120 -4.71 13.82 -18.69
C LEU A 120 -4.29 13.51 -17.27
N CYS A 121 -4.98 12.59 -16.58
CA CYS A 121 -4.62 12.17 -15.23
C CYS A 121 -3.26 11.46 -15.21
N LEU A 122 -3.03 10.52 -16.13
CA LEU A 122 -1.79 9.76 -16.22
C LEU A 122 -0.59 10.63 -16.63
N VAL A 123 -0.81 11.61 -17.52
CA VAL A 123 0.26 12.50 -17.99
C VAL A 123 0.59 13.55 -16.92
N ARG A 124 -0.41 14.29 -16.41
CA ARG A 124 -0.17 15.42 -15.51
C ARG A 124 0.28 15.01 -14.11
N SER A 125 -0.13 13.82 -13.63
CA SER A 125 0.40 13.28 -12.38
C SER A 125 1.90 12.95 -12.45
N GLY A 126 2.47 12.85 -13.65
CA GLY A 126 3.86 12.47 -13.87
C GLY A 126 4.14 10.96 -13.71
N VAL A 127 3.14 10.18 -13.25
CA VAL A 127 3.33 8.75 -12.94
C VAL A 127 3.67 7.93 -14.19
N ARG A 128 3.00 8.19 -15.32
CA ARG A 128 3.31 7.51 -16.58
C ARG A 128 4.77 7.72 -16.99
N LYS A 129 5.22 8.97 -17.01
CA LYS A 129 6.60 9.33 -17.36
C LYS A 129 7.62 8.72 -16.39
N ALA A 130 7.32 8.72 -15.10
CA ALA A 130 8.23 8.17 -14.10
C ALA A 130 8.43 6.66 -14.24
N CYS A 131 7.41 5.92 -14.70
CA CYS A 131 7.48 4.47 -14.92
C CYS A 131 7.88 4.08 -16.35
N GLU A 132 8.09 5.05 -17.25
CA GLU A 132 8.50 4.80 -18.63
C GLU A 132 9.86 4.08 -18.68
N GLY A 133 9.96 3.05 -19.53
CA GLY A 133 11.17 2.24 -19.68
C GLY A 133 11.43 1.21 -18.58
N LEU A 134 10.62 1.16 -17.52
CA LEU A 134 10.74 0.08 -16.54
C LEU A 134 10.21 -1.25 -17.15
N PRO A 135 10.99 -2.35 -17.04
CA PRO A 135 10.57 -3.63 -17.59
C PRO A 135 9.31 -4.15 -16.88
N GLN A 136 8.51 -4.99 -17.57
CA GLN A 136 7.28 -5.63 -17.10
C GLN A 136 6.24 -4.66 -16.51
N THR A 137 6.33 -3.36 -16.79
CA THR A 137 5.56 -2.30 -16.15
C THR A 137 4.55 -1.67 -17.11
N GLN A 138 3.33 -1.44 -16.62
CA GLN A 138 2.30 -0.67 -17.31
C GLN A 138 1.57 0.26 -16.35
N VAL A 139 1.26 1.47 -16.80
CA VAL A 139 0.46 2.46 -16.04
C VAL A 139 -0.87 2.65 -16.77
N GLN A 140 -1.98 2.33 -16.11
CA GLN A 140 -3.30 2.29 -16.73
C GLN A 140 -4.36 2.99 -15.85
N GLY A 141 -5.33 3.62 -16.53
CA GLY A 141 -6.53 4.19 -15.91
C GLY A 141 -7.78 3.65 -16.61
N PRO A 142 -8.19 2.38 -16.39
CA PRO A 142 -9.29 1.79 -17.10
C PRO A 142 -10.61 2.44 -16.69
N THR A 143 -11.36 2.95 -17.70
CA THR A 143 -12.66 3.63 -17.52
C THR A 143 -13.84 2.85 -18.12
N ASN A 144 -13.58 1.78 -18.89
CA ASN A 144 -14.62 0.96 -19.48
C ASN A 144 -15.03 -0.15 -18.50
N LYS A 145 -16.34 -0.34 -18.29
CA LYS A 145 -16.91 -1.37 -17.42
C LYS A 145 -16.43 -2.79 -17.74
N ALA A 146 -16.05 -3.08 -18.99
CA ALA A 146 -15.52 -4.38 -19.42
C ALA A 146 -14.22 -4.80 -18.69
N PHE A 147 -13.48 -3.84 -18.12
CA PHE A 147 -12.28 -4.11 -17.31
C PHE A 147 -12.58 -4.51 -15.87
N TYR A 148 -13.85 -4.52 -15.47
CA TYR A 148 -14.30 -4.78 -14.10
C TYR A 148 -15.15 -6.04 -14.03
N GLU A 149 -15.22 -6.63 -12.85
CA GLU A 149 -16.02 -7.81 -12.53
C GLU A 149 -16.74 -7.57 -11.22
N GLU A 150 -17.97 -8.09 -11.10
CA GLU A 150 -18.75 -7.96 -9.87
C GLU A 150 -18.19 -8.86 -8.77
N VAL A 151 -17.95 -8.27 -7.61
CA VAL A 151 -17.48 -8.94 -6.41
C VAL A 151 -18.52 -8.74 -5.30
N ARG A 152 -18.95 -9.83 -4.68
CA ARG A 152 -19.75 -9.79 -3.46
C ARG A 152 -18.89 -9.43 -2.27
N ILE A 153 -19.46 -8.71 -1.32
CA ILE A 153 -18.84 -8.31 -0.06
C ILE A 153 -19.65 -8.98 1.07
N PRO A 154 -19.30 -10.22 1.47
CA PRO A 154 -20.11 -11.01 2.41
C PRO A 154 -20.29 -10.32 3.77
N GLU A 155 -19.29 -9.58 4.22
CA GLU A 155 -19.31 -8.84 5.48
C GLU A 155 -19.83 -7.40 5.32
N GLY A 156 -20.32 -7.04 4.12
CA GLY A 156 -20.79 -5.69 3.80
C GLY A 156 -22.02 -5.28 4.62
N ARG A 157 -21.95 -4.10 5.23
CA ARG A 157 -23.05 -3.49 6.02
C ARG A 157 -23.77 -2.41 5.25
N ALA A 158 -23.05 -1.63 4.44
CA ALA A 158 -23.56 -0.60 3.55
C ALA A 158 -23.34 -0.96 2.08
N LEU A 159 -22.24 -1.67 1.76
CA LEU A 159 -21.86 -2.09 0.43
C LEU A 159 -21.78 -3.61 0.35
N THR A 160 -22.76 -4.26 -0.32
CA THR A 160 -22.85 -5.73 -0.41
C THR A 160 -22.27 -6.33 -1.68
N SER A 161 -22.07 -5.53 -2.73
CA SER A 161 -21.35 -5.89 -3.95
C SER A 161 -20.82 -4.65 -4.65
N THR A 162 -19.82 -4.81 -5.49
CA THR A 162 -19.25 -3.74 -6.34
C THR A 162 -18.48 -4.32 -7.51
N MET A 163 -18.26 -3.49 -8.54
CA MET A 163 -17.45 -3.85 -9.72
C MET A 163 -15.98 -3.51 -9.46
N VAL A 164 -15.13 -4.53 -9.28
CA VAL A 164 -13.68 -4.40 -9.03
C VAL A 164 -12.91 -4.65 -10.32
N MET A 165 -11.77 -3.97 -10.52
CA MET A 165 -10.88 -4.21 -11.66
C MET A 165 -10.42 -5.67 -11.69
N LYS A 166 -10.63 -6.39 -12.82
CA LYS A 166 -10.24 -7.79 -13.01
C LYS A 166 -8.76 -8.02 -12.70
N LYS A 167 -7.90 -7.09 -13.12
CA LYS A 167 -6.45 -7.19 -12.88
C LYS A 167 -6.05 -7.14 -11.41
N VAL A 168 -6.87 -6.53 -10.56
CA VAL A 168 -6.67 -6.55 -9.10
C VAL A 168 -7.03 -7.93 -8.53
N LEU A 169 -8.09 -8.55 -9.05
CA LEU A 169 -8.52 -9.90 -8.64
C LEU A 169 -7.56 -11.00 -9.11
N GLU A 170 -6.87 -10.77 -10.24
CA GLU A 170 -5.84 -11.66 -10.80
C GLU A 170 -4.45 -11.49 -10.16
N ALA A 171 -4.23 -10.42 -9.37
CA ALA A 171 -2.93 -10.11 -8.81
C ALA A 171 -2.57 -11.03 -7.63
N ASN A 172 -1.29 -11.40 -7.55
CA ASN A 172 -0.73 -12.09 -6.38
C ASN A 172 -0.46 -11.10 -5.24
N VAL A 173 -0.09 -9.87 -5.59
CA VAL A 173 0.27 -8.82 -4.63
C VAL A 173 -0.42 -7.51 -4.98
N LEU A 174 -1.11 -6.93 -4.00
CA LEU A 174 -1.65 -5.58 -4.05
C LEU A 174 -0.86 -4.66 -3.12
N ILE A 175 -0.34 -3.55 -3.65
CA ILE A 175 0.36 -2.51 -2.90
C ILE A 175 -0.49 -1.23 -2.93
N ALA A 176 -0.93 -0.75 -1.76
CA ALA A 176 -1.54 0.56 -1.64
C ALA A 176 -0.45 1.63 -1.59
N CYS A 177 -0.53 2.63 -2.48
CA CYS A 177 0.44 3.72 -2.55
C CYS A 177 -0.26 5.10 -2.59
N PRO A 178 -1.08 5.44 -1.59
CA PRO A 178 -1.81 6.70 -1.58
C PRO A 178 -0.91 7.88 -1.17
N VAL A 179 -1.31 9.08 -1.58
CA VAL A 179 -0.81 10.33 -0.96
C VAL A 179 -1.66 10.67 0.26
N ALA A 180 -1.00 11.16 1.31
CA ALA A 180 -1.68 11.67 2.49
C ALA A 180 -2.36 13.01 2.18
N LYS A 181 -3.70 13.06 2.23
CA LYS A 181 -4.47 14.26 1.89
C LYS A 181 -5.77 14.39 2.67
N SER A 182 -6.20 15.64 2.86
CA SER A 182 -7.54 15.97 3.36
C SER A 182 -8.62 15.47 2.41
N HIS A 183 -9.85 15.31 2.93
CA HIS A 183 -11.01 14.93 2.13
C HIS A 183 -12.29 15.50 2.75
N SER A 184 -13.05 16.25 1.97
CA SER A 184 -14.25 16.96 2.44
C SER A 184 -15.32 16.07 3.08
N ALA A 185 -15.49 14.83 2.59
CA ALA A 185 -16.53 13.93 3.11
C ALA A 185 -16.04 13.03 4.27
N THR A 186 -14.75 12.68 4.35
CA THR A 186 -14.23 11.68 5.30
C THR A 186 -13.11 12.25 6.20
N GLY A 187 -12.90 13.58 6.18
CA GLY A 187 -11.81 14.25 6.89
C GLY A 187 -10.46 14.08 6.21
N VAL A 188 -10.04 12.85 5.98
CA VAL A 188 -8.78 12.49 5.30
C VAL A 188 -8.98 11.39 4.27
N SER A 189 -8.04 11.25 3.35
CA SER A 189 -7.98 10.16 2.37
C SER A 189 -6.56 9.62 2.30
N MET A 190 -6.44 8.30 2.53
CA MET A 190 -5.17 7.56 2.48
C MET A 190 -5.44 6.14 1.94
N ALA A 191 -4.95 5.06 2.58
CA ALA A 191 -5.04 3.71 2.04
C ALA A 191 -6.49 3.17 2.05
N LEU A 192 -7.19 3.21 3.19
CA LEU A 192 -8.57 2.71 3.27
C LEU A 192 -9.46 3.36 2.21
N LYS A 193 -9.53 4.69 2.20
CA LYS A 193 -10.31 5.46 1.22
C LYS A 193 -9.77 5.28 -0.21
N GLY A 194 -8.47 5.06 -0.33
CA GLY A 194 -7.76 4.87 -1.59
C GLY A 194 -8.25 3.66 -2.39
N MET A 195 -8.71 2.58 -1.72
CA MET A 195 -9.20 1.38 -2.40
C MET A 195 -10.39 1.64 -3.34
N MET A 196 -11.15 2.72 -3.11
CA MET A 196 -12.19 3.15 -4.04
C MET A 196 -11.67 3.46 -5.46
N GLY A 197 -10.37 3.69 -5.63
CA GLY A 197 -9.76 3.85 -6.96
C GLY A 197 -9.66 2.56 -7.76
N LEU A 198 -10.02 1.41 -7.20
CA LEU A 198 -10.01 0.10 -7.86
C LEU A 198 -11.39 -0.41 -8.26
N ILE A 199 -12.46 0.38 -8.01
CA ILE A 199 -13.82 0.02 -8.39
C ILE A 199 -14.36 0.93 -9.51
N PHE A 200 -15.37 0.44 -10.23
CA PHE A 200 -15.93 1.14 -11.39
C PHE A 200 -16.75 2.35 -10.98
N ASP A 201 -17.80 2.17 -10.19
CA ASP A 201 -18.71 3.24 -9.78
C ASP A 201 -18.53 3.61 -8.30
N ARG A 202 -18.30 4.88 -8.07
CA ARG A 202 -18.09 5.47 -6.75
C ARG A 202 -19.18 6.47 -6.36
N LYS A 203 -20.17 6.68 -7.23
CA LYS A 203 -21.22 7.69 -6.99
C LYS A 203 -22.05 7.33 -5.77
N ASP A 204 -22.44 6.07 -5.65
CA ASP A 204 -23.25 5.60 -4.53
C ASP A 204 -22.62 5.81 -3.16
N PHE A 205 -21.28 5.71 -3.08
CA PHE A 205 -20.55 6.02 -1.85
C PHE A 205 -20.75 7.46 -1.36
N HIS A 206 -21.03 8.39 -2.26
CA HIS A 206 -21.19 9.80 -1.92
C HIS A 206 -22.66 10.24 -1.87
N LEU A 207 -23.57 9.48 -2.45
CA LEU A 207 -24.98 9.88 -2.60
C LEU A 207 -25.93 9.06 -1.73
N ASN A 208 -25.71 7.74 -1.63
CA ASN A 208 -26.70 6.80 -1.12
C ASN A 208 -26.22 5.99 0.10
N LEU A 209 -24.89 5.91 0.33
CA LEU A 209 -24.30 5.08 1.39
C LEU A 209 -23.66 5.94 2.48
N ASP A 210 -23.54 5.36 3.68
CA ASP A 210 -22.58 5.86 4.67
C ASP A 210 -21.19 5.57 4.14
N ILE A 211 -20.52 6.60 3.64
CA ILE A 211 -19.23 6.47 2.96
C ILE A 211 -18.14 5.84 3.84
N ASP A 212 -18.14 6.14 5.14
CA ASP A 212 -17.15 5.59 6.07
C ASP A 212 -17.37 4.09 6.28
N VAL A 213 -18.62 3.64 6.35
CA VAL A 213 -18.97 2.21 6.44
C VAL A 213 -18.67 1.50 5.12
N ALA A 214 -19.09 2.08 3.98
CA ALA A 214 -18.92 1.48 2.66
C ALA A 214 -17.44 1.34 2.26
N VAL A 215 -16.58 2.30 2.64
CA VAL A 215 -15.11 2.21 2.46
C VAL A 215 -14.55 1.03 3.24
N VAL A 216 -14.97 0.82 4.48
CA VAL A 216 -14.52 -0.30 5.31
C VAL A 216 -15.05 -1.63 4.76
N ASP A 217 -16.30 -1.68 4.29
CA ASP A 217 -16.87 -2.85 3.62
C ASP A 217 -15.99 -3.26 2.41
N LEU A 218 -15.64 -2.29 1.56
CA LEU A 218 -14.76 -2.53 0.42
C LEU A 218 -13.41 -3.10 0.85
N CYS A 219 -12.83 -2.61 1.95
CA CYS A 219 -11.55 -3.07 2.47
C CYS A 219 -11.59 -4.48 3.09
N THR A 220 -12.77 -5.08 3.31
CA THR A 220 -12.86 -6.50 3.70
C THR A 220 -12.44 -7.43 2.56
N VAL A 221 -12.61 -7.01 1.32
CA VAL A 221 -12.25 -7.77 0.10
C VAL A 221 -11.01 -7.23 -0.62
N LEU A 222 -10.69 -5.95 -0.50
CA LEU A 222 -9.48 -5.33 -1.06
C LEU A 222 -8.45 -5.05 0.04
N LYS A 223 -7.66 -6.08 0.37
CA LYS A 223 -6.62 -6.02 1.41
C LYS A 223 -5.24 -5.93 0.77
N PRO A 224 -4.53 -4.79 0.84
CA PRO A 224 -3.16 -4.71 0.33
C PRO A 224 -2.19 -5.55 1.18
N ASN A 225 -1.20 -6.15 0.52
CA ASN A 225 -0.10 -6.86 1.16
C ASN A 225 0.91 -5.89 1.81
N LEU A 226 1.00 -4.68 1.24
CA LEU A 226 1.83 -3.59 1.72
C LEU A 226 1.13 -2.26 1.46
N THR A 227 1.15 -1.38 2.43
CA THR A 227 0.72 0.01 2.33
C THR A 227 1.93 0.92 2.43
N VAL A 228 2.11 1.81 1.47
CA VAL A 228 3.17 2.82 1.45
C VAL A 228 2.52 4.18 1.20
N ILE A 229 2.36 4.96 2.26
CA ILE A 229 1.74 6.29 2.17
C ILE A 229 2.80 7.32 1.81
N ASP A 230 2.58 8.01 0.72
CA ASP A 230 3.34 9.18 0.33
C ASP A 230 2.94 10.37 1.23
N ALA A 231 3.76 10.64 2.23
CA ALA A 231 3.73 11.83 3.06
C ALA A 231 4.96 12.73 2.80
N SER A 232 5.54 12.67 1.60
CA SER A 232 6.62 13.60 1.21
C SER A 232 6.13 15.04 1.26
N ARG A 233 4.86 15.26 0.93
CA ARG A 233 4.05 16.44 1.17
C ARG A 233 2.61 15.99 1.42
N ILE A 234 1.88 16.77 2.19
CA ILE A 234 0.46 16.49 2.48
C ILE A 234 -0.40 17.63 1.95
N LEU A 235 -1.54 17.29 1.34
CA LEU A 235 -2.58 18.28 1.03
C LEU A 235 -3.46 18.45 2.28
N SER A 236 -3.07 19.38 3.13
CA SER A 236 -3.66 19.63 4.44
C SER A 236 -5.09 20.16 4.37
N GLU A 237 -5.40 20.94 3.33
CA GLU A 237 -6.71 21.56 3.08
C GLU A 237 -6.98 21.57 1.57
N GLY A 238 -8.26 21.58 1.16
CA GLY A 238 -8.67 21.61 -0.26
C GLY A 238 -8.70 20.23 -0.93
N GLY A 239 -8.50 19.13 -0.18
CA GLY A 239 -8.64 17.79 -0.72
C GLY A 239 -10.11 17.37 -0.94
N PRO A 240 -10.33 16.35 -1.79
CA PRO A 240 -9.34 15.42 -2.33
C PRO A 240 -8.63 15.87 -3.60
N SER A 241 -9.13 16.90 -4.31
CA SER A 241 -8.65 17.26 -5.66
C SER A 241 -7.63 18.41 -5.66
N GLY A 242 -7.62 19.27 -4.66
CA GLY A 242 -6.89 20.54 -4.74
C GLY A 242 -7.54 21.53 -5.73
N PRO A 243 -6.94 22.73 -5.93
CA PRO A 243 -5.79 23.22 -5.18
C PRO A 243 -6.10 23.44 -3.70
N GLY A 244 -5.04 23.52 -2.87
CA GLY A 244 -5.20 23.73 -1.44
C GLY A 244 -3.87 23.97 -0.73
N LYS A 245 -3.89 23.86 0.60
CA LYS A 245 -2.69 24.06 1.41
C LYS A 245 -1.84 22.79 1.41
N VAL A 246 -0.67 22.87 0.83
CA VAL A 246 0.31 21.78 0.78
C VAL A 246 1.41 22.05 1.82
N ILE A 247 1.74 21.02 2.61
CA ILE A 247 2.78 21.10 3.64
C ILE A 247 3.85 20.04 3.31
N PRO A 248 5.11 20.45 3.09
CA PRO A 248 6.23 19.52 2.95
C PRO A 248 6.45 18.74 4.26
N MET A 249 6.58 17.41 4.18
CA MET A 249 6.83 16.56 5.33
C MET A 249 8.10 15.72 5.18
N ASN A 250 8.51 15.45 3.92
CA ASN A 250 9.64 14.59 3.57
C ASN A 250 9.61 13.22 4.27
N LYS A 251 8.42 12.61 4.34
CA LYS A 251 8.22 11.33 5.00
C LYS A 251 7.53 10.33 4.08
N ILE A 252 7.88 9.06 4.26
CA ILE A 252 7.15 7.91 3.71
C ILE A 252 6.76 7.03 4.88
N ILE A 253 5.51 6.56 4.90
CA ILE A 253 5.00 5.68 5.94
C ILE A 253 4.68 4.33 5.32
N ALA A 254 5.26 3.25 5.85
CA ALA A 254 4.98 1.92 5.36
C ALA A 254 4.47 1.01 6.48
N SER A 255 3.52 0.14 6.17
CA SER A 255 2.99 -0.88 7.08
C SER A 255 2.32 -2.02 6.28
N ARG A 256 2.27 -3.21 6.86
CA ARG A 256 1.43 -4.32 6.36
C ARG A 256 -0.04 -4.15 6.77
N ASP A 257 -0.30 -3.29 7.73
CA ASP A 257 -1.61 -2.94 8.23
C ASP A 257 -2.00 -1.55 7.71
N MET A 258 -3.02 -1.50 6.83
CA MET A 258 -3.46 -0.23 6.24
C MET A 258 -4.13 0.70 7.27
N VAL A 259 -4.72 0.14 8.34
CA VAL A 259 -5.34 0.93 9.43
C VAL A 259 -4.26 1.62 10.25
N ALA A 260 -3.19 0.89 10.58
CA ALA A 260 -2.02 1.42 11.25
C ALA A 260 -1.32 2.51 10.42
N ALA A 261 -1.12 2.26 9.12
CA ALA A 261 -0.53 3.24 8.21
C ALA A 261 -1.35 4.54 8.14
N ASP A 262 -2.67 4.42 7.97
CA ASP A 262 -3.58 5.56 7.92
C ASP A 262 -3.58 6.33 9.24
N SER A 263 -3.63 5.65 10.39
CA SER A 263 -3.54 6.26 11.72
C SER A 263 -2.24 7.02 11.91
N MET A 264 -1.10 6.43 11.55
CA MET A 264 0.22 7.10 11.63
C MET A 264 0.25 8.36 10.76
N ALA A 265 -0.25 8.28 9.52
CA ALA A 265 -0.30 9.44 8.64
C ALA A 265 -1.21 10.56 9.18
N VAL A 266 -2.33 10.20 9.81
CA VAL A 266 -3.22 11.16 10.48
C VAL A 266 -2.50 11.90 11.60
N GLU A 267 -1.79 11.17 12.46
CA GLU A 267 -1.13 11.75 13.63
C GLU A 267 0.09 12.59 13.27
N LEU A 268 0.83 12.21 12.24
CA LEU A 268 1.95 13.01 11.73
C LEU A 268 1.48 14.29 11.02
N GLY A 269 0.34 14.27 10.37
CA GLY A 269 -0.20 15.37 9.58
C GLY A 269 -0.80 16.50 10.41
N THR A 270 -1.15 17.57 9.72
CA THR A 270 -2.02 18.65 10.20
C THR A 270 -3.13 18.84 9.17
N TRP A 271 -4.38 18.77 9.59
CA TRP A 271 -5.54 18.70 8.72
C TRP A 271 -6.50 19.83 9.06
N TYR A 272 -6.83 20.71 8.11
CA TYR A 272 -7.69 21.87 8.34
C TYR A 272 -7.22 22.73 9.53
N GLY A 273 -5.89 22.90 9.67
CA GLY A 273 -5.27 23.62 10.77
C GLY A 273 -5.28 22.89 12.12
N ARG A 274 -5.68 21.62 12.18
CA ARG A 274 -5.82 20.83 13.42
C ARG A 274 -5.02 19.55 13.38
N LYS A 275 -4.63 19.04 14.56
CA LYS A 275 -4.11 17.69 14.74
C LYS A 275 -5.26 16.74 15.04
N PHE A 276 -5.26 15.58 14.37
CA PHE A 276 -6.20 14.48 14.61
C PHE A 276 -5.44 13.25 15.10
N LYS A 277 -6.18 12.37 15.76
CA LYS A 277 -5.74 10.99 16.04
C LYS A 277 -6.56 10.01 15.20
N GLY A 278 -6.02 8.81 14.96
CA GLY A 278 -6.69 7.80 14.15
C GLY A 278 -8.14 7.54 14.59
N HIS A 279 -8.42 7.47 15.89
CA HIS A 279 -9.77 7.25 16.42
C HIS A 279 -10.77 8.40 16.17
N GLN A 280 -10.31 9.57 15.76
CA GLN A 280 -11.17 10.70 15.39
C GLN A 280 -11.58 10.68 13.91
N VAL A 281 -11.06 9.72 13.14
CA VAL A 281 -11.41 9.50 11.73
C VAL A 281 -12.34 8.30 11.65
N LYS A 282 -13.61 8.52 11.28
CA LYS A 282 -14.69 7.53 11.40
C LYS A 282 -14.39 6.21 10.68
N HIS A 283 -13.92 6.23 9.43
CA HIS A 283 -13.61 4.99 8.71
C HIS A 283 -12.40 4.24 9.31
N ILE A 284 -11.41 4.92 9.89
CA ILE A 284 -10.29 4.28 10.58
C ILE A 284 -10.81 3.59 11.86
N GLN A 285 -11.65 4.27 12.64
CA GLN A 285 -12.27 3.71 13.84
C GLN A 285 -13.10 2.47 13.52
N ILE A 286 -13.96 2.54 12.47
CA ILE A 286 -14.79 1.41 12.05
C ILE A 286 -13.90 0.24 11.58
N ALA A 287 -12.85 0.49 10.80
CA ALA A 287 -11.94 -0.53 10.34
C ALA A 287 -11.24 -1.25 11.49
N ASN A 288 -10.78 -0.52 12.52
CA ASN A 288 -10.23 -1.10 13.73
C ASN A 288 -11.26 -1.94 14.50
N GLN A 289 -12.47 -1.43 14.71
CA GLN A 289 -13.56 -2.15 15.39
C GLN A 289 -13.95 -3.45 14.67
N ARG A 290 -13.74 -3.52 13.35
CA ARG A 290 -14.00 -4.72 12.52
C ARG A 290 -12.78 -5.64 12.39
N GLY A 291 -11.69 -5.36 13.09
CA GLY A 291 -10.49 -6.21 13.07
C GLY A 291 -9.72 -6.17 11.75
N LEU A 292 -9.87 -5.12 10.93
CA LEU A 292 -9.11 -4.97 9.69
C LEU A 292 -7.66 -4.49 9.93
N GLY A 293 -7.37 -4.01 11.14
CA GLY A 293 -6.06 -3.55 11.57
C GLY A 293 -6.11 -2.81 12.89
N ASN A 294 -4.97 -2.30 13.34
CA ASN A 294 -4.82 -1.63 14.64
C ASN A 294 -4.57 -0.13 14.46
N MET A 295 -5.50 0.70 14.96
CA MET A 295 -5.36 2.16 14.91
C MET A 295 -4.55 2.75 16.06
N ASP A 296 -4.29 1.99 17.13
CA ASP A 296 -3.54 2.46 18.30
C ASP A 296 -2.03 2.38 18.04
N ILE A 297 -1.46 3.51 17.64
CA ILE A 297 -0.04 3.62 17.32
C ILE A 297 0.83 3.40 18.56
N SER A 298 0.35 3.72 19.76
CA SER A 298 1.12 3.59 21.00
C SER A 298 1.41 2.12 21.36
N SER A 299 0.58 1.21 20.87
CA SER A 299 0.72 -0.25 21.08
C SER A 299 1.57 -0.95 20.02
N GLN A 300 2.09 -0.22 19.02
CA GLN A 300 2.78 -0.78 17.88
C GLN A 300 4.28 -0.45 17.86
N SER A 301 5.07 -1.35 17.28
CA SER A 301 6.49 -1.09 17.04
C SER A 301 6.64 -0.17 15.81
N VAL A 302 7.08 1.06 16.07
CA VAL A 302 7.38 2.05 15.04
C VAL A 302 8.89 2.14 14.88
N LYS A 303 9.39 1.97 13.64
CA LYS A 303 10.80 2.17 13.29
C LYS A 303 10.94 3.43 12.45
N GLU A 304 11.77 4.36 12.90
CA GLU A 304 12.18 5.50 12.08
C GLU A 304 13.49 5.21 11.38
N VAL A 305 13.58 5.58 10.10
CA VAL A 305 14.79 5.45 9.28
C VAL A 305 15.00 6.71 8.46
N SER A 306 16.23 6.94 8.03
CA SER A 306 16.58 8.03 7.11
C SER A 306 17.14 7.46 5.81
N ALA A 307 16.91 8.17 4.69
CA ALA A 307 17.37 7.81 3.35
C ALA A 307 18.47 8.74 2.88
#